data_2d20c2f18cc17e8b7ff8724d165258b1
#
_entry.id   2d20c2f18cc17e8b7ff8724d165258b1
#
_cell.length_a   1.000
_cell.length_b   1.000
_cell.length_c   1.000
_cell.angle_alpha   90.00
_cell.angle_beta   90.00
_cell.angle_gamma   90.00
#
_symmetry.space_group_name_H-M   'P 1'
#
loop_
_entity.id
_entity.type
_entity.pdbx_description
1 polymer ?
#
loop_
_entity_poly.entity_id
_entity_poly.type
_entity_poly.pdbx_seq_one_letter_code
_entity_poly.pdbx_strand_id
1 'polypeptide(L)'
;MRIAMLAPISWRTPPRHYGPWELVTSLLTEALVAQGIDVTLFATLDSITSAKLDGVAPAPYSEDPRIEAKVWELRHLSHLFQQADKFDLIHNQADFPAHAFAPLAKTPMVTTIHGFSSAGILPMYKPFEDRVHYVAISDADRHPDLRYAATIHHGIPVEQFEFNPVGSEDLLYFGRIHPDKGTREAIDVAQNSSRRIHLYGIVQDREYYETKVLPLIDGDRVQFHGAVGGVERIRALGRAYALLHLINFDEPFGLSVIEAMACGTPVIATNRGAMPELIAHGRTGFLINSIGQAAEAVEKIALLDRQDPRNDVLKRFSVERMAEEYLGLYRSILSGASQSDKRAPASLFGVDQRAQPAHLPTTA
;
A
#
# COMPACT_ATOMS: atom_id res chain seq x y z
N MET A 1 7.27 -16.50 -21.08
CA MET A 1 6.05 -16.35 -20.27
C MET A 1 5.45 -15.00 -20.63
N ARG A 2 4.20 -15.03 -21.11
CA ARG A 2 3.44 -13.84 -21.55
C ARG A 2 2.42 -13.52 -20.47
N ILE A 3 2.54 -12.35 -19.87
CA ILE A 3 1.70 -11.91 -18.75
C ILE A 3 0.77 -10.78 -19.21
N ALA A 4 -0.53 -10.92 -18.97
CA ALA A 4 -1.45 -9.80 -19.02
C ALA A 4 -1.50 -9.15 -17.63
N MET A 5 -0.96 -7.96 -17.48
CA MET A 5 -1.04 -7.17 -16.25
C MET A 5 -2.26 -6.24 -16.35
N LEU A 6 -3.30 -6.53 -15.58
CA LEU A 6 -4.55 -5.75 -15.56
C LEU A 6 -4.48 -4.69 -14.47
N ALA A 7 -4.25 -3.44 -14.84
CA ALA A 7 -4.26 -2.31 -13.95
C ALA A 7 -5.68 -1.78 -13.69
N PRO A 8 -5.95 -1.10 -12.57
CA PRO A 8 -7.11 -0.24 -12.44
C PRO A 8 -7.04 0.90 -13.47
N ILE A 9 -8.18 1.50 -13.79
CA ILE A 9 -8.26 2.68 -14.66
C ILE A 9 -8.80 3.91 -13.91
N SER A 10 -8.74 3.86 -12.59
CA SER A 10 -9.06 5.01 -11.73
C SER A 10 -8.07 6.13 -11.93
N TRP A 11 -6.80 5.79 -11.97
CA TRP A 11 -5.69 6.69 -12.28
C TRP A 11 -4.85 6.15 -13.42
N ARG A 12 -4.01 7.01 -14.00
CA ARG A 12 -3.00 6.60 -14.98
C ARG A 12 -1.96 5.67 -14.32
N THR A 13 -1.36 4.77 -15.08
CA THR A 13 -0.28 3.88 -14.61
C THR A 13 1.06 4.30 -15.26
N PRO A 14 2.08 4.80 -14.49
CA PRO A 14 2.00 5.20 -13.09
C PRO A 14 1.16 6.46 -12.88
N PRO A 15 0.61 6.69 -11.68
CA PRO A 15 -0.23 7.85 -11.41
C PRO A 15 0.59 9.15 -11.42
N ARG A 16 -0.06 10.28 -11.76
CA ARG A 16 0.57 11.61 -11.74
C ARG A 16 0.81 12.11 -10.32
N HIS A 17 -0.15 11.85 -9.43
CA HIS A 17 -0.13 12.35 -8.05
C HIS A 17 -0.48 11.26 -7.04
N TYR A 18 -1.72 10.76 -7.05
CA TYR A 18 -2.24 9.76 -6.15
C TYR A 18 -2.74 8.56 -6.95
N GLY A 19 -2.58 7.36 -6.42
CA GLY A 19 -2.98 6.09 -7.04
C GLY A 19 -2.04 4.97 -6.58
N PRO A 20 -2.16 4.52 -5.31
CA PRO A 20 -1.20 3.54 -4.76
C PRO A 20 -1.25 2.20 -5.50
N TRP A 21 -2.40 1.78 -5.99
CA TRP A 21 -2.54 0.52 -6.72
C TRP A 21 -1.88 0.60 -8.11
N GLU A 22 -2.14 1.69 -8.84
CA GLU A 22 -1.52 1.96 -10.14
C GLU A 22 -0.01 2.15 -10.01
N LEU A 23 0.46 2.76 -8.91
CA LEU A 23 1.89 2.88 -8.64
C LEU A 23 2.54 1.50 -8.48
N VAL A 24 2.00 0.65 -7.61
CA VAL A 24 2.54 -0.70 -7.38
C VAL A 24 2.43 -1.56 -8.64
N THR A 25 1.32 -1.45 -9.38
CA THR A 25 1.15 -2.13 -10.67
C THR A 25 2.23 -1.72 -11.67
N SER A 26 2.52 -0.43 -11.77
CA SER A 26 3.61 0.09 -12.61
C SER A 26 4.97 -0.47 -12.17
N LEU A 27 5.30 -0.35 -10.89
CA LEU A 27 6.57 -0.83 -10.34
C LEU A 27 6.79 -2.32 -10.62
N LEU A 28 5.77 -3.15 -10.40
CA LEU A 28 5.84 -4.57 -10.70
C LEU A 28 5.99 -4.84 -12.21
N THR A 29 5.24 -4.12 -13.03
CA THR A 29 5.31 -4.24 -14.50
C THR A 29 6.71 -3.96 -15.01
N GLU A 30 7.29 -2.82 -14.62
CA GLU A 30 8.63 -2.41 -15.06
C GLU A 30 9.71 -3.39 -14.59
N ALA A 31 9.60 -3.88 -13.34
CA ALA A 31 10.55 -4.85 -12.80
C ALA A 31 10.48 -6.22 -13.51
N LEU A 32 9.28 -6.66 -13.90
CA LEU A 32 9.11 -7.89 -14.67
C LEU A 32 9.68 -7.73 -16.09
N VAL A 33 9.45 -6.60 -16.75
CA VAL A 33 10.02 -6.29 -18.08
C VAL A 33 11.54 -6.24 -18.00
N ALA A 34 12.12 -5.62 -16.98
CA ALA A 34 13.56 -5.56 -16.76
C ALA A 34 14.20 -6.96 -16.59
N GLN A 35 13.42 -7.95 -16.09
CA GLN A 35 13.82 -9.35 -15.99
C GLN A 35 13.53 -10.17 -17.27
N GLY A 36 13.16 -9.51 -18.37
CA GLY A 36 12.95 -10.16 -19.69
C GLY A 36 11.61 -10.89 -19.81
N ILE A 37 10.61 -10.58 -18.98
CA ILE A 37 9.27 -11.13 -19.09
C ILE A 37 8.47 -10.35 -20.13
N ASP A 38 7.75 -11.07 -20.98
CA ASP A 38 6.84 -10.47 -21.97
C ASP A 38 5.53 -10.03 -21.28
N VAL A 39 5.46 -8.75 -20.92
CA VAL A 39 4.31 -8.17 -20.22
C VAL A 39 3.51 -7.28 -21.18
N THR A 40 2.20 -7.46 -21.21
CA THR A 40 1.25 -6.50 -21.78
C THR A 40 0.49 -5.86 -20.63
N LEU A 41 0.68 -4.55 -20.44
CA LEU A 41 -0.03 -3.75 -19.45
C LEU A 41 -1.38 -3.31 -20.03
N PHE A 42 -2.47 -3.78 -19.43
CA PHE A 42 -3.82 -3.30 -19.69
C PHE A 42 -4.12 -2.15 -18.74
N ALA A 43 -4.17 -0.92 -19.26
CA ALA A 43 -4.33 0.31 -18.50
C ALA A 43 -5.03 1.39 -19.32
N THR A 44 -5.09 2.63 -18.82
CA THR A 44 -5.52 3.78 -19.61
C THR A 44 -4.50 4.08 -20.72
N LEU A 45 -4.97 4.57 -21.87
CA LEU A 45 -4.12 4.80 -23.06
C LEU A 45 -3.08 5.92 -22.88
N ASP A 46 -3.23 6.75 -21.85
CA ASP A 46 -2.25 7.78 -21.48
C ASP A 46 -1.22 7.26 -20.44
N SER A 47 -1.27 5.96 -20.10
CA SER A 47 -0.30 5.30 -19.23
C SER A 47 1.09 5.22 -19.87
N ILE A 48 2.13 5.14 -19.05
CA ILE A 48 3.53 5.10 -19.49
C ILE A 48 4.18 3.84 -18.95
N THR A 49 4.71 3.01 -19.83
CA THR A 49 5.36 1.75 -19.47
C THR A 49 6.39 1.34 -20.51
N SER A 50 7.39 0.56 -20.10
CA SER A 50 8.30 -0.14 -21.02
C SER A 50 7.70 -1.46 -21.53
N ALA A 51 6.62 -1.95 -20.91
CA ALA A 51 5.84 -3.07 -21.39
C ALA A 51 5.05 -2.69 -22.65
N LYS A 52 4.44 -3.68 -23.30
CA LYS A 52 3.43 -3.41 -24.31
C LYS A 52 2.19 -2.84 -23.64
N LEU A 53 1.78 -1.61 -24.02
CA LEU A 53 0.54 -1.00 -23.55
C LEU A 53 -0.64 -1.44 -24.41
N ASP A 54 -1.73 -1.89 -23.80
CA ASP A 54 -3.03 -2.16 -24.42
C ASP A 54 -4.14 -1.63 -23.52
N GLY A 55 -5.26 -1.21 -24.11
CA GLY A 55 -6.37 -0.67 -23.33
C GLY A 55 -7.45 -0.07 -24.22
N VAL A 56 -8.52 0.37 -23.60
CA VAL A 56 -9.67 1.00 -24.28
C VAL A 56 -10.07 2.34 -23.64
N ALA A 57 -9.71 2.57 -22.38
CA ALA A 57 -10.01 3.81 -21.69
C ALA A 57 -9.01 4.89 -22.12
N PRO A 58 -9.47 6.04 -22.69
CA PRO A 58 -8.58 7.07 -23.20
C PRO A 58 -7.81 7.81 -22.10
N ALA A 59 -8.41 7.91 -20.90
CA ALA A 59 -7.86 8.57 -19.73
C ALA A 59 -8.47 7.97 -18.44
N PRO A 60 -7.90 8.25 -17.25
CA PRO A 60 -8.44 7.77 -16.00
C PRO A 60 -9.74 8.49 -15.61
N TYR A 61 -10.71 7.75 -15.08
CA TYR A 61 -12.01 8.33 -14.73
C TYR A 61 -11.97 9.28 -13.51
N SER A 62 -10.96 9.18 -12.66
CA SER A 62 -10.79 10.13 -11.54
C SER A 62 -10.23 11.48 -11.98
N GLU A 63 -9.70 11.58 -13.19
CA GLU A 63 -9.18 12.85 -13.77
C GLU A 63 -10.10 13.43 -14.85
N ASP A 64 -11.03 12.65 -15.40
CA ASP A 64 -11.97 13.10 -16.43
C ASP A 64 -13.41 12.72 -16.05
N PRO A 65 -14.24 13.68 -15.57
CA PRO A 65 -15.61 13.42 -15.15
C PRO A 65 -16.57 13.00 -16.29
N ARG A 66 -16.11 13.04 -17.56
CA ARG A 66 -16.89 12.55 -18.71
C ARG A 66 -16.77 11.03 -18.86
N ILE A 67 -15.85 10.40 -18.16
CA ILE A 67 -15.61 8.95 -18.17
C ILE A 67 -16.45 8.32 -17.10
N GLU A 68 -17.53 7.63 -17.48
CA GLU A 68 -18.39 6.87 -16.57
C GLU A 68 -17.64 5.62 -16.07
N ALA A 69 -17.24 5.61 -14.80
CA ALA A 69 -16.36 4.59 -14.22
C ALA A 69 -16.84 3.17 -14.51
N LYS A 70 -18.10 2.83 -14.14
CA LYS A 70 -18.64 1.46 -14.31
C LYS A 70 -18.64 0.99 -15.75
N VAL A 71 -18.95 1.89 -16.69
CA VAL A 71 -18.99 1.55 -18.14
C VAL A 71 -17.59 1.23 -18.64
N TRP A 72 -16.63 2.06 -18.31
CA TRP A 72 -15.26 1.92 -18.80
C TRP A 72 -14.50 0.79 -18.08
N GLU A 73 -14.75 0.56 -16.81
CA GLU A 73 -14.22 -0.60 -16.08
C GLU A 73 -14.70 -1.92 -16.72
N LEU A 74 -16.01 -2.09 -16.94
CA LEU A 74 -16.54 -3.29 -17.60
C LEU A 74 -16.00 -3.45 -19.02
N ARG A 75 -15.87 -2.36 -19.78
CA ARG A 75 -15.30 -2.38 -21.12
C ARG A 75 -13.81 -2.75 -21.09
N HIS A 76 -13.05 -2.24 -20.14
CA HIS A 76 -11.64 -2.55 -19.92
C HIS A 76 -11.43 -4.04 -19.60
N LEU A 77 -12.21 -4.57 -18.67
CA LEU A 77 -12.19 -5.99 -18.34
C LEU A 77 -12.56 -6.86 -19.55
N SER A 78 -13.68 -6.53 -20.22
CA SER A 78 -14.13 -7.25 -21.42
C SER A 78 -13.05 -7.27 -22.51
N HIS A 79 -12.34 -6.16 -22.72
CA HIS A 79 -11.27 -6.05 -23.71
C HIS A 79 -10.10 -7.02 -23.44
N LEU A 80 -9.66 -7.15 -22.18
CA LEU A 80 -8.65 -8.14 -21.81
C LEU A 80 -9.17 -9.56 -22.00
N PHE A 81 -10.36 -9.86 -21.47
CA PHE A 81 -10.85 -11.23 -21.46
C PHE A 81 -11.22 -11.76 -22.86
N GLN A 82 -11.53 -10.91 -23.84
CA GLN A 82 -11.69 -11.29 -25.25
C GLN A 82 -10.41 -11.81 -25.89
N GLN A 83 -9.26 -11.56 -25.29
CA GLN A 83 -7.95 -11.98 -25.80
C GLN A 83 -7.10 -12.71 -24.74
N ALA A 84 -7.75 -13.23 -23.71
CA ALA A 84 -7.08 -13.89 -22.60
C ALA A 84 -6.22 -15.10 -23.03
N ASP A 85 -6.59 -15.80 -24.08
CA ASP A 85 -5.88 -16.96 -24.65
C ASP A 85 -4.52 -16.62 -25.28
N LYS A 86 -4.23 -15.34 -25.51
CA LYS A 86 -2.92 -14.89 -25.96
C LYS A 86 -1.86 -14.91 -24.84
N PHE A 87 -2.27 -15.02 -23.58
CA PHE A 87 -1.43 -14.92 -22.40
C PHE A 87 -1.32 -16.26 -21.68
N ASP A 88 -0.18 -16.47 -21.05
CA ASP A 88 0.06 -17.65 -20.23
C ASP A 88 -0.52 -17.48 -18.80
N LEU A 89 -0.64 -16.19 -18.34
CA LEU A 89 -1.20 -15.84 -17.05
C LEU A 89 -1.78 -14.41 -17.09
N ILE A 90 -2.89 -14.19 -16.39
CA ILE A 90 -3.45 -12.86 -16.11
C ILE A 90 -3.10 -12.49 -14.67
N HIS A 91 -2.46 -11.33 -14.46
CA HIS A 91 -2.32 -10.76 -13.13
C HIS A 91 -3.26 -9.57 -12.97
N ASN A 92 -4.29 -9.77 -12.18
CA ASN A 92 -5.30 -8.77 -11.88
C ASN A 92 -4.87 -7.91 -10.69
N GLN A 93 -4.77 -6.60 -10.91
CA GLN A 93 -4.53 -5.56 -9.90
C GLN A 93 -5.76 -4.65 -9.74
N ALA A 94 -6.85 -4.92 -10.51
CA ALA A 94 -8.05 -4.10 -10.59
C ALA A 94 -9.20 -4.61 -9.71
N ASP A 95 -8.85 -5.28 -8.59
CA ASP A 95 -9.78 -5.77 -7.57
C ASP A 95 -10.78 -6.83 -8.08
N PHE A 96 -11.93 -6.97 -7.41
CA PHE A 96 -12.91 -8.04 -7.58
C PHE A 96 -13.67 -8.08 -8.92
N PRO A 97 -13.89 -6.97 -9.67
CA PRO A 97 -14.74 -7.05 -10.88
C PRO A 97 -14.23 -8.03 -11.93
N ALA A 98 -12.92 -8.25 -12.00
CA ALA A 98 -12.30 -9.20 -12.92
C ALA A 98 -12.69 -10.66 -12.66
N HIS A 99 -13.06 -11.01 -11.43
CA HIS A 99 -13.41 -12.38 -11.05
C HIS A 99 -14.65 -12.88 -11.79
N ALA A 100 -15.63 -12.00 -12.09
CA ALA A 100 -16.81 -12.34 -12.86
C ALA A 100 -16.49 -12.88 -14.27
N PHE A 101 -15.32 -12.50 -14.81
CA PHE A 101 -14.85 -12.93 -16.13
C PHE A 101 -13.95 -14.17 -16.05
N ALA A 102 -13.39 -14.52 -14.90
CA ALA A 102 -12.48 -15.65 -14.74
C ALA A 102 -13.04 -16.99 -15.26
N PRO A 103 -14.35 -17.32 -15.11
CA PRO A 103 -14.91 -18.55 -15.67
C PRO A 103 -14.95 -18.59 -17.21
N LEU A 104 -14.82 -17.45 -17.87
CA LEU A 104 -14.87 -17.32 -19.34
C LEU A 104 -13.50 -17.57 -19.99
N ALA A 105 -12.41 -17.56 -19.22
CA ALA A 105 -11.06 -17.78 -19.69
C ALA A 105 -10.47 -19.09 -19.15
N LYS A 106 -9.63 -19.74 -19.96
CA LYS A 106 -8.80 -20.88 -19.51
C LYS A 106 -7.48 -20.45 -18.90
N THR A 107 -7.06 -19.24 -19.19
CA THR A 107 -5.82 -18.64 -18.67
C THR A 107 -5.92 -18.48 -17.16
N PRO A 108 -4.95 -18.98 -16.38
CA PRO A 108 -4.96 -18.84 -14.93
C PRO A 108 -4.85 -17.37 -14.53
N MET A 109 -5.50 -17.00 -13.42
CA MET A 109 -5.52 -15.64 -12.92
C MET A 109 -4.93 -15.57 -11.52
N VAL A 110 -4.01 -14.65 -11.31
CA VAL A 110 -3.55 -14.16 -9.99
C VAL A 110 -4.27 -12.85 -9.71
N THR A 111 -4.75 -12.64 -8.50
CA THR A 111 -5.28 -11.34 -8.04
C THR A 111 -4.52 -10.89 -6.81
N THR A 112 -3.88 -9.73 -6.88
CA THR A 112 -3.39 -9.03 -5.70
C THR A 112 -4.54 -8.29 -5.04
N ILE A 113 -4.80 -8.59 -3.77
CA ILE A 113 -5.75 -7.85 -2.93
C ILE A 113 -4.98 -6.72 -2.27
N HIS A 114 -5.24 -5.47 -2.71
CA HIS A 114 -4.50 -4.31 -2.25
C HIS A 114 -4.94 -3.75 -0.89
N GLY A 115 -5.83 -4.46 -0.22
CA GLY A 115 -6.21 -4.14 1.15
C GLY A 115 -7.69 -4.22 1.42
N PHE A 116 -8.00 -4.11 2.72
CA PHE A 116 -9.36 -4.19 3.25
C PHE A 116 -10.05 -5.53 2.98
N SER A 117 -9.32 -6.62 3.21
CA SER A 117 -9.83 -7.99 3.14
C SER A 117 -10.86 -8.22 4.25
N SER A 118 -12.06 -7.69 4.03
CA SER A 118 -13.19 -7.72 4.99
C SER A 118 -14.23 -8.79 4.60
N ALA A 119 -15.14 -9.10 5.50
CA ALA A 119 -16.27 -9.97 5.20
C ALA A 119 -17.12 -9.48 4.00
N GLY A 120 -17.09 -8.17 3.70
CA GLY A 120 -17.81 -7.58 2.57
C GLY A 120 -17.32 -8.03 1.19
N ILE A 121 -16.06 -8.44 1.06
CA ILE A 121 -15.50 -8.90 -0.22
C ILE A 121 -15.78 -10.40 -0.48
N LEU A 122 -15.99 -11.20 0.58
CA LEU A 122 -16.13 -12.66 0.49
C LEU A 122 -17.17 -13.12 -0.54
N PRO A 123 -18.35 -12.51 -0.69
CA PRO A 123 -19.32 -12.92 -1.68
C PRO A 123 -18.80 -12.90 -3.11
N MET A 124 -17.76 -12.08 -3.40
CA MET A 124 -17.16 -12.00 -4.73
C MET A 124 -15.84 -12.76 -4.83
N TYR A 125 -15.12 -12.99 -3.74
CA TYR A 125 -13.85 -13.73 -3.77
C TYR A 125 -14.02 -15.23 -3.54
N LYS A 126 -14.83 -15.63 -2.55
CA LYS A 126 -15.00 -17.01 -2.15
C LYS A 126 -15.45 -17.97 -3.28
N PRO A 127 -16.42 -17.61 -4.15
CA PRO A 127 -16.85 -18.48 -5.24
C PRO A 127 -15.77 -18.78 -6.30
N PHE A 128 -14.69 -18.00 -6.33
CA PHE A 128 -13.64 -18.10 -7.34
C PHE A 128 -12.30 -18.66 -6.84
N GLU A 129 -12.22 -19.10 -5.57
CA GLU A 129 -10.97 -19.62 -4.95
C GLU A 129 -10.32 -20.80 -5.70
N ASP A 130 -11.09 -21.55 -6.47
CA ASP A 130 -10.58 -22.68 -7.27
C ASP A 130 -10.07 -22.26 -8.66
N ARG A 131 -10.28 -21.02 -9.04
CA ARG A 131 -9.89 -20.47 -10.37
C ARG A 131 -8.93 -19.30 -10.29
N VAL A 132 -8.94 -18.60 -9.18
CA VAL A 132 -8.15 -17.37 -8.96
C VAL A 132 -7.21 -17.59 -7.79
N HIS A 133 -5.93 -17.26 -8.01
CA HIS A 133 -4.90 -17.35 -6.98
C HIS A 133 -4.77 -15.99 -6.29
N TYR A 134 -5.23 -15.88 -5.05
CA TYR A 134 -5.18 -14.62 -4.30
C TYR A 134 -3.82 -14.40 -3.66
N VAL A 135 -3.34 -13.18 -3.73
CA VAL A 135 -2.12 -12.71 -3.07
C VAL A 135 -2.50 -11.58 -2.12
N ALA A 136 -2.17 -11.75 -0.84
CA ALA A 136 -2.26 -10.70 0.14
C ALA A 136 -1.00 -9.82 0.12
N ILE A 137 -1.13 -8.55 0.48
CA ILE A 137 0.00 -7.60 0.54
C ILE A 137 0.61 -7.52 1.94
N SER A 138 -0.04 -8.11 2.94
CA SER A 138 0.47 -8.37 4.30
C SER A 138 -0.26 -9.56 4.91
N ASP A 139 0.27 -10.16 5.94
CA ASP A 139 -0.42 -11.22 6.67
C ASP A 139 -1.58 -10.63 7.52
N ALA A 140 -1.42 -9.39 7.99
CA ALA A 140 -2.44 -8.68 8.76
C ALA A 140 -3.72 -8.40 7.94
N ASP A 141 -3.61 -8.23 6.62
CA ASP A 141 -4.77 -7.96 5.74
C ASP A 141 -5.45 -9.26 5.23
N ARG A 142 -4.96 -10.43 5.58
CA ARG A 142 -5.57 -11.70 5.17
C ARG A 142 -6.90 -11.96 5.90
N HIS A 143 -7.96 -12.19 5.14
CA HIS A 143 -9.22 -12.66 5.72
C HIS A 143 -9.14 -14.17 6.02
N PRO A 144 -9.51 -14.64 7.24
CA PRO A 144 -9.35 -16.04 7.64
C PRO A 144 -10.16 -17.04 6.81
N ASP A 145 -11.27 -16.60 6.21
CA ASP A 145 -12.15 -17.44 5.39
C ASP A 145 -11.78 -17.45 3.91
N LEU A 146 -10.68 -16.78 3.51
CA LEU A 146 -10.21 -16.76 2.13
C LEU A 146 -8.88 -17.48 2.00
N ARG A 147 -8.76 -18.32 0.96
CA ARG A 147 -7.51 -19.03 0.67
C ARG A 147 -6.58 -18.16 -0.17
N TYR A 148 -5.37 -17.93 0.33
CA TYR A 148 -4.33 -17.17 -0.37
C TYR A 148 -3.24 -18.10 -0.90
N ALA A 149 -2.77 -17.82 -2.11
CA ALA A 149 -1.63 -18.51 -2.72
C ALA A 149 -0.30 -18.02 -2.13
N ALA A 150 -0.23 -16.75 -1.73
CA ALA A 150 0.95 -16.16 -1.11
C ALA A 150 0.59 -14.87 -0.33
N THR A 151 1.49 -14.43 0.55
CA THR A 151 1.62 -13.03 0.99
C THR A 151 2.87 -12.46 0.33
N ILE A 152 2.72 -11.40 -0.47
CA ILE A 152 3.83 -10.73 -1.14
C ILE A 152 3.76 -9.24 -0.80
N HIS A 153 4.68 -8.78 0.04
CA HIS A 153 4.77 -7.37 0.41
C HIS A 153 5.09 -6.50 -0.80
N HIS A 154 4.54 -5.30 -0.85
CA HIS A 154 4.91 -4.33 -1.87
C HIS A 154 6.41 -4.00 -1.82
N GLY A 155 6.95 -3.68 -2.98
CA GLY A 155 8.32 -3.21 -3.14
C GLY A 155 8.37 -1.79 -3.69
N ILE A 156 9.43 -1.07 -3.36
CA ILE A 156 9.73 0.26 -3.88
C ILE A 156 11.11 0.26 -4.55
N PRO A 157 11.37 1.18 -5.51
CA PRO A 157 12.69 1.37 -6.11
C PRO A 157 13.60 2.11 -5.12
N VAL A 158 14.26 1.36 -4.25
CA VAL A 158 14.97 1.88 -3.07
C VAL A 158 16.09 2.87 -3.46
N GLU A 159 16.70 2.70 -4.63
CA GLU A 159 17.74 3.56 -5.18
C GLU A 159 17.23 5.00 -5.48
N GLN A 160 15.93 5.18 -5.68
CA GLN A 160 15.34 6.51 -5.90
C GLN A 160 15.15 7.29 -4.58
N PHE A 161 15.23 6.62 -3.44
CA PHE A 161 15.09 7.21 -2.12
C PHE A 161 16.47 7.51 -1.56
N GLU A 162 16.89 8.78 -1.62
CA GLU A 162 18.19 9.24 -1.12
C GLU A 162 18.30 8.97 0.40
N PHE A 163 19.36 8.29 0.80
CA PHE A 163 19.65 8.04 2.20
C PHE A 163 20.17 9.29 2.90
N ASN A 164 19.54 9.65 4.02
CA ASN A 164 19.99 10.76 4.86
C ASN A 164 20.44 10.22 6.24
N PRO A 165 21.74 10.19 6.54
CA PRO A 165 22.25 9.63 7.79
C PRO A 165 22.00 10.52 9.01
N VAL A 166 21.70 11.81 8.83
CA VAL A 166 21.59 12.77 9.93
C VAL A 166 20.14 13.08 10.28
N GLY A 167 19.29 13.36 9.26
CA GLY A 167 17.94 13.88 9.48
C GLY A 167 17.93 15.33 10.00
N SER A 168 16.79 15.77 10.51
CA SER A 168 16.59 17.03 11.21
C SER A 168 16.10 16.78 12.64
N GLU A 169 15.61 17.82 13.31
CA GLU A 169 14.97 17.73 14.63
C GLU A 169 13.43 17.67 14.52
N ASP A 170 12.88 17.84 13.31
CA ASP A 170 11.45 18.02 13.08
C ASP A 170 10.77 16.69 12.78
N LEU A 171 9.60 16.51 13.34
CA LEU A 171 8.74 15.36 13.08
C LEU A 171 8.02 15.51 11.73
N LEU A 172 7.60 14.39 11.19
CA LEU A 172 6.87 14.32 9.93
C LEU A 172 5.56 13.57 10.10
N TYR A 173 4.50 14.12 9.54
CA TYR A 173 3.30 13.40 9.17
C TYR A 173 3.21 13.37 7.64
N PHE A 174 2.99 12.18 7.06
CA PHE A 174 2.84 11.99 5.62
C PHE A 174 1.66 11.07 5.30
N GLY A 175 0.54 11.64 4.85
CA GLY A 175 -0.67 10.88 4.56
C GLY A 175 -1.86 11.78 4.26
N ARG A 176 -2.99 11.17 3.87
CA ARG A 176 -4.25 11.91 3.69
C ARG A 176 -4.67 12.57 5.01
N ILE A 177 -5.12 13.82 4.95
CA ILE A 177 -5.70 14.48 6.12
C ILE A 177 -7.12 13.93 6.31
N HIS A 178 -7.23 12.99 7.23
CA HIS A 178 -8.44 12.24 7.54
C HIS A 178 -8.36 11.73 8.99
N PRO A 179 -9.47 11.61 9.74
CA PRO A 179 -9.46 11.10 11.11
C PRO A 179 -8.74 9.77 11.26
N ASP A 180 -8.96 8.84 10.33
CA ASP A 180 -8.36 7.50 10.38
C ASP A 180 -6.82 7.53 10.28
N LYS A 181 -6.24 8.58 9.70
CA LYS A 181 -4.79 8.70 9.51
C LYS A 181 -4.06 9.34 10.67
N GLY A 182 -4.78 9.78 11.71
CA GLY A 182 -4.17 10.27 12.97
C GLY A 182 -3.40 11.58 12.83
N THR A 183 -3.84 12.50 11.95
CA THR A 183 -3.16 13.80 11.76
C THR A 183 -3.18 14.63 13.04
N ARG A 184 -4.33 14.67 13.73
CA ARG A 184 -4.47 15.40 15.01
C ARG A 184 -3.56 14.79 16.08
N GLU A 185 -3.54 13.49 16.18
CA GLU A 185 -2.71 12.74 17.12
C GLU A 185 -1.22 12.99 16.88
N ALA A 186 -0.80 13.09 15.60
CA ALA A 186 0.58 13.44 15.27
C ALA A 186 0.97 14.85 15.73
N ILE A 187 0.06 15.82 15.60
CA ILE A 187 0.27 17.18 16.13
C ILE A 187 0.37 17.16 17.66
N ASP A 188 -0.53 16.42 18.34
CA ASP A 188 -0.51 16.31 19.80
C ASP A 188 0.81 15.70 20.31
N VAL A 189 1.34 14.67 19.62
CA VAL A 189 2.67 14.10 19.93
C VAL A 189 3.79 15.12 19.75
N ALA A 190 3.76 15.89 18.66
CA ALA A 190 4.76 16.92 18.40
C ALA A 190 4.76 18.01 19.48
N GLN A 191 3.58 18.47 19.89
CA GLN A 191 3.41 19.46 20.96
C GLN A 191 3.93 18.91 22.30
N ASN A 192 3.57 17.66 22.65
CA ASN A 192 3.96 17.01 23.90
C ASN A 192 5.49 16.76 23.98
N SER A 193 6.15 16.53 22.84
CA SER A 193 7.60 16.38 22.75
C SER A 193 8.35 17.69 22.46
N SER A 194 7.65 18.83 22.45
CA SER A 194 8.20 20.17 22.14
C SER A 194 8.94 20.26 20.80
N ARG A 195 8.57 19.43 19.83
CA ARG A 195 9.17 19.41 18.48
C ARG A 195 8.27 20.09 17.46
N ARG A 196 8.86 20.53 16.36
CA ARG A 196 8.13 20.96 15.16
C ARG A 196 7.62 19.74 14.43
N ILE A 197 6.52 19.93 13.68
CA ILE A 197 5.99 18.92 12.79
C ILE A 197 5.62 19.51 11.43
N HIS A 198 6.02 18.79 10.38
CA HIS A 198 5.64 19.07 9.00
C HIS A 198 4.55 18.10 8.57
N LEU A 199 3.43 18.63 8.10
CA LEU A 199 2.27 17.85 7.63
C LEU A 199 2.23 17.90 6.11
N TYR A 200 2.26 16.73 5.47
CA TYR A 200 2.12 16.58 4.03
C TYR A 200 0.96 15.64 3.69
N GLY A 201 0.15 16.04 2.72
CA GLY A 201 -0.92 15.21 2.19
C GLY A 201 -2.09 15.99 1.62
N ILE A 202 -2.99 15.26 0.95
CA ILE A 202 -4.24 15.81 0.43
C ILE A 202 -5.27 15.90 1.57
N VAL A 203 -6.06 16.98 1.57
CA VAL A 203 -7.22 17.11 2.46
C VAL A 203 -8.35 16.26 1.86
N GLN A 204 -8.60 15.10 2.45
CA GLN A 204 -9.67 14.21 2.02
C GLN A 204 -10.96 14.47 2.80
N ASP A 205 -10.87 14.72 4.10
CA ASP A 205 -11.98 15.13 4.94
C ASP A 205 -11.84 16.62 5.27
N ARG A 206 -12.65 17.43 4.61
CA ARG A 206 -12.60 18.89 4.73
C ARG A 206 -13.08 19.37 6.09
N GLU A 207 -14.15 18.78 6.63
CA GLU A 207 -14.69 19.14 7.93
C GLU A 207 -13.68 18.83 9.04
N TYR A 208 -13.07 17.64 9.01
CA TYR A 208 -12.01 17.28 9.95
C TYR A 208 -10.82 18.25 9.84
N TYR A 209 -10.39 18.57 8.62
CA TYR A 209 -9.30 19.52 8.43
C TYR A 209 -9.62 20.87 9.03
N GLU A 210 -10.78 21.47 8.68
CA GLU A 210 -11.16 22.81 9.13
C GLU A 210 -11.42 22.89 10.65
N THR A 211 -11.95 21.82 11.25
CA THR A 211 -12.33 21.85 12.68
C THR A 211 -11.27 21.29 13.62
N LYS A 212 -10.41 20.36 13.19
CA LYS A 212 -9.48 19.63 14.06
C LYS A 212 -8.01 19.87 13.74
N VAL A 213 -7.66 20.22 12.52
CA VAL A 213 -6.26 20.36 12.09
C VAL A 213 -5.89 21.82 11.88
N LEU A 214 -6.64 22.55 11.05
CA LEU A 214 -6.36 23.94 10.69
C LEU A 214 -6.18 24.89 11.90
N PRO A 215 -6.97 24.80 12.99
CA PRO A 215 -6.78 25.65 14.16
C PRO A 215 -5.45 25.45 14.89
N LEU A 216 -4.73 24.36 14.61
CA LEU A 216 -3.45 24.04 15.23
C LEU A 216 -2.25 24.43 14.37
N ILE A 217 -2.49 24.76 13.10
CA ILE A 217 -1.43 25.19 12.17
C ILE A 217 -1.09 26.65 12.49
N ASP A 218 0.13 26.87 12.98
CA ASP A 218 0.65 28.19 13.36
C ASP A 218 1.71 28.72 12.39
N GLY A 219 2.14 27.88 11.43
CA GLY A 219 3.17 28.24 10.45
C GLY A 219 4.62 28.19 10.96
N ASP A 220 4.83 27.90 12.24
CA ASP A 220 6.14 27.72 12.86
C ASP A 220 6.31 26.32 13.43
N ARG A 221 5.56 25.98 14.48
CA ARG A 221 5.64 24.66 15.13
C ARG A 221 4.87 23.59 14.39
N VAL A 222 3.74 23.93 13.81
CA VAL A 222 2.89 23.06 13.02
C VAL A 222 2.75 23.67 11.63
N GLN A 223 3.37 23.03 10.64
CA GLN A 223 3.40 23.52 9.27
C GLN A 223 2.69 22.54 8.33
N PHE A 224 1.73 23.04 7.54
CA PHE A 224 1.05 22.26 6.52
C PHE A 224 1.52 22.67 5.12
N HIS A 225 1.99 21.71 4.35
CA HIS A 225 2.61 21.91 3.03
C HIS A 225 1.73 21.42 1.87
N GLY A 226 0.56 20.80 2.17
CA GLY A 226 -0.26 20.19 1.13
C GLY A 226 0.33 18.90 0.57
N ALA A 227 -0.11 18.53 -0.62
CA ALA A 227 0.37 17.33 -1.30
C ALA A 227 1.69 17.60 -2.03
N VAL A 228 2.65 16.70 -1.86
CA VAL A 228 3.94 16.74 -2.56
C VAL A 228 4.25 15.38 -3.20
N GLY A 229 5.00 15.41 -4.29
CA GLY A 229 5.43 14.22 -5.02
C GLY A 229 6.90 14.33 -5.45
N GLY A 230 7.39 13.28 -6.15
CA GLY A 230 8.73 13.27 -6.72
C GLY A 230 9.84 13.60 -5.70
N VAL A 231 10.77 14.45 -6.08
CA VAL A 231 11.94 14.82 -5.27
C VAL A 231 11.58 15.49 -3.95
N GLU A 232 10.53 16.30 -3.91
CA GLU A 232 10.08 16.97 -2.68
C GLU A 232 9.57 15.97 -1.64
N ARG A 233 8.84 14.94 -2.09
CA ARG A 233 8.43 13.84 -1.22
C ARG A 233 9.63 13.13 -0.60
N ILE A 234 10.62 12.77 -1.41
CA ILE A 234 11.83 12.09 -0.94
C ILE A 234 12.59 12.97 0.06
N ARG A 235 12.72 14.27 -0.23
CA ARG A 235 13.36 15.21 0.69
C ARG A 235 12.63 15.36 2.02
N ALA A 236 11.29 15.46 1.97
CA ALA A 236 10.47 15.53 3.18
C ALA A 236 10.65 14.28 4.05
N LEU A 237 10.56 13.09 3.44
CA LEU A 237 10.76 11.81 4.11
C LEU A 237 12.18 11.70 4.71
N GLY A 238 13.23 12.02 3.94
CA GLY A 238 14.62 11.85 4.38
C GLY A 238 15.07 12.85 5.43
N ARG A 239 14.52 14.08 5.43
CA ARG A 239 14.88 15.11 6.40
C ARG A 239 14.29 14.88 7.79
N ALA A 240 13.20 14.15 7.89
CA ALA A 240 12.48 13.99 9.13
C ALA A 240 13.32 13.36 10.25
N TYR A 241 13.09 13.81 11.50
CA TYR A 241 13.56 13.14 12.71
C TYR A 241 12.95 11.76 12.85
N ALA A 242 11.64 11.71 12.73
CA ALA A 242 10.86 10.48 12.63
C ALA A 242 9.56 10.74 11.85
N LEU A 243 9.05 9.70 11.18
CA LEU A 243 7.68 9.69 10.63
C LEU A 243 6.71 9.26 11.73
N LEU A 244 5.67 10.06 11.98
CA LEU A 244 4.53 9.67 12.82
C LEU A 244 3.43 9.05 11.96
N HIS A 245 3.15 7.76 12.16
CA HIS A 245 2.13 7.00 11.45
C HIS A 245 1.09 6.46 12.43
N LEU A 246 0.30 7.39 13.01
CA LEU A 246 -0.58 7.16 14.16
C LEU A 246 -2.02 6.84 13.72
N ILE A 247 -2.16 5.83 12.88
CA ILE A 247 -3.41 5.42 12.25
C ILE A 247 -4.43 4.83 13.22
N ASN A 248 -5.72 5.04 12.93
CA ASN A 248 -6.86 4.55 13.73
C ASN A 248 -7.60 3.36 13.10
N PHE A 249 -7.04 2.73 12.07
CA PHE A 249 -7.57 1.54 11.40
C PHE A 249 -6.45 0.53 11.14
N ASP A 250 -6.79 -0.67 10.71
CA ASP A 250 -5.80 -1.68 10.34
C ASP A 250 -5.30 -1.38 8.92
N GLU A 251 -4.13 -0.72 8.83
CA GLU A 251 -3.50 -0.38 7.55
C GLU A 251 -3.10 -1.66 6.83
N PRO A 252 -3.57 -1.89 5.59
CA PRO A 252 -3.25 -3.10 4.85
C PRO A 252 -1.77 -3.28 4.53
N PHE A 253 -1.02 -2.16 4.34
CA PHE A 253 0.41 -2.20 4.12
C PHE A 253 1.13 -0.97 4.70
N GLY A 254 1.16 0.17 4.00
CA GLY A 254 1.84 1.39 4.46
C GLY A 254 3.08 1.75 3.62
N LEU A 255 2.88 2.10 2.34
CA LEU A 255 3.96 2.51 1.44
C LEU A 255 4.80 3.66 1.99
N SER A 256 4.17 4.69 2.60
CA SER A 256 4.89 5.83 3.18
C SER A 256 5.83 5.44 4.32
N VAL A 257 5.55 4.34 5.03
CA VAL A 257 6.40 3.80 6.08
C VAL A 257 7.70 3.26 5.50
N ILE A 258 7.62 2.37 4.51
CA ILE A 258 8.82 1.81 3.88
C ILE A 258 9.60 2.85 3.07
N GLU A 259 8.95 3.88 2.52
CA GLU A 259 9.59 5.00 1.84
C GLU A 259 10.38 5.89 2.81
N ALA A 260 9.82 6.19 4.00
CA ALA A 260 10.55 6.90 5.05
C ALA A 260 11.77 6.08 5.52
N MET A 261 11.56 4.79 5.78
CA MET A 261 12.62 3.86 6.16
C MET A 261 13.70 3.75 5.07
N ALA A 262 13.33 3.78 3.80
CA ALA A 262 14.27 3.80 2.68
C ALA A 262 15.18 5.04 2.70
N CYS A 263 14.66 6.18 3.13
CA CYS A 263 15.46 7.39 3.35
C CYS A 263 16.30 7.36 4.65
N GLY A 264 16.20 6.30 5.45
CA GLY A 264 16.84 6.19 6.77
C GLY A 264 16.02 6.81 7.92
N THR A 265 14.79 7.23 7.68
CA THR A 265 13.93 7.85 8.69
C THR A 265 13.22 6.79 9.52
N PRO A 266 13.45 6.74 10.85
CA PRO A 266 12.73 5.86 11.75
C PRO A 266 11.23 6.20 11.80
N VAL A 267 10.40 5.20 12.10
CA VAL A 267 8.96 5.37 12.13
C VAL A 267 8.39 5.09 13.52
N ILE A 268 7.51 5.96 14.00
CA ILE A 268 6.67 5.71 15.18
C ILE A 268 5.26 5.45 14.68
N ALA A 269 4.77 4.23 14.86
CA ALA A 269 3.47 3.81 14.34
C ALA A 269 2.61 3.13 15.40
N THR A 270 1.30 3.23 15.24
CA THR A 270 0.34 2.43 16.02
C THR A 270 0.57 0.94 15.76
N ASN A 271 0.59 0.13 16.80
CA ASN A 271 0.81 -1.33 16.75
C ASN A 271 -0.45 -2.05 16.24
N ARG A 272 -0.78 -1.87 14.96
CA ARG A 272 -1.95 -2.48 14.32
C ARG A 272 -1.79 -2.61 12.80
N GLY A 273 -2.67 -3.41 12.18
CA GLY A 273 -2.57 -3.71 10.75
C GLY A 273 -1.19 -4.26 10.38
N ALA A 274 -0.66 -3.87 9.25
CA ALA A 274 0.65 -4.33 8.77
C ALA A 274 1.85 -3.69 9.49
N MET A 275 1.67 -2.73 10.41
CA MET A 275 2.81 -2.04 11.04
C MET A 275 3.77 -2.97 11.77
N PRO A 276 3.32 -4.03 12.52
CA PRO A 276 4.23 -5.00 13.11
C PRO A 276 5.05 -5.83 12.10
N GLU A 277 4.55 -5.95 10.86
CA GLU A 277 5.30 -6.62 9.79
C GLU A 277 6.37 -5.72 9.18
N LEU A 278 6.15 -4.40 9.16
CA LEU A 278 7.06 -3.43 8.55
C LEU A 278 8.15 -2.95 9.49
N ILE A 279 7.82 -2.73 10.78
CA ILE A 279 8.66 -2.04 11.74
C ILE A 279 9.25 -3.04 12.75
N ALA A 280 10.57 -3.15 12.78
CA ALA A 280 11.28 -3.83 13.84
C ALA A 280 11.40 -2.91 15.06
N HIS A 281 10.54 -3.15 16.07
CA HIS A 281 10.46 -2.32 17.28
C HIS A 281 11.81 -2.18 17.99
N GLY A 282 12.22 -0.94 18.26
CA GLY A 282 13.50 -0.61 18.91
C GLY A 282 14.71 -0.66 17.98
N ARG A 283 14.53 -0.95 16.68
CA ARG A 283 15.61 -0.99 15.68
C ARG A 283 15.32 -0.09 14.46
N THR A 284 14.19 -0.28 13.79
CA THR A 284 13.82 0.56 12.62
C THR A 284 12.78 1.62 12.98
N GLY A 285 12.28 1.61 14.21
CA GLY A 285 11.27 2.51 14.72
C GLY A 285 10.62 1.95 15.97
N PHE A 286 9.48 2.52 16.34
CA PHE A 286 8.73 2.11 17.54
C PHE A 286 7.26 1.82 17.21
N LEU A 287 6.77 0.70 17.68
CA LEU A 287 5.34 0.36 17.70
C LEU A 287 4.75 0.80 19.04
N ILE A 288 3.63 1.52 18.98
CA ILE A 288 2.99 2.10 20.17
C ILE A 288 1.53 1.70 20.26
N ASN A 289 1.00 1.68 21.50
CA ASN A 289 -0.41 1.38 21.77
C ASN A 289 -1.18 2.58 22.33
N SER A 290 -0.50 3.71 22.58
CA SER A 290 -1.11 4.96 23.05
C SER A 290 -0.29 6.18 22.63
N ILE A 291 -0.95 7.35 22.60
CA ILE A 291 -0.29 8.63 22.28
C ILE A 291 0.80 8.99 23.30
N GLY A 292 0.63 8.62 24.58
CA GLY A 292 1.67 8.82 25.59
C GLY A 292 2.95 8.05 25.27
N GLN A 293 2.82 6.80 24.81
CA GLN A 293 3.98 6.01 24.35
C GLN A 293 4.63 6.61 23.10
N ALA A 294 3.88 7.31 22.24
CA ALA A 294 4.46 7.98 21.07
C ALA A 294 5.42 9.11 21.49
N ALA A 295 5.05 9.93 22.47
CA ALA A 295 5.93 10.98 22.99
C ALA A 295 7.21 10.39 23.62
N GLU A 296 7.09 9.30 24.39
CA GLU A 296 8.26 8.58 24.92
C GLU A 296 9.14 7.98 23.81
N ALA A 297 8.52 7.48 22.72
CA ALA A 297 9.23 6.94 21.59
C ALA A 297 10.02 8.03 20.84
N VAL A 298 9.49 9.26 20.74
CA VAL A 298 10.20 10.41 20.14
C VAL A 298 11.54 10.65 20.84
N GLU A 299 11.60 10.58 22.17
CA GLU A 299 12.85 10.76 22.92
C GLU A 299 13.87 9.64 22.66
N LYS A 300 13.40 8.46 22.28
CA LYS A 300 14.24 7.28 22.03
C LYS A 300 14.74 7.19 20.58
N ILE A 301 14.22 8.00 19.66
CA ILE A 301 14.63 7.99 18.23
C ILE A 301 16.13 8.26 18.08
N ALA A 302 16.71 9.13 18.89
CA ALA A 302 18.14 9.43 18.84
C ALA A 302 19.05 8.22 19.16
N LEU A 303 18.51 7.15 19.72
CA LEU A 303 19.25 5.91 20.00
C LEU A 303 19.30 4.94 18.80
N LEU A 304 18.53 5.22 17.74
CA LEU A 304 18.45 4.36 16.56
C LEU A 304 19.48 4.81 15.52
N ASP A 305 20.10 3.82 14.87
CA ASP A 305 20.92 4.06 13.68
C ASP A 305 20.00 4.16 12.46
N ARG A 306 20.07 5.31 11.76
CA ARG A 306 19.30 5.54 10.53
C ARG A 306 19.64 4.56 9.39
N GLN A 307 20.79 3.88 9.47
CA GLN A 307 21.16 2.82 8.53
C GLN A 307 20.29 1.57 8.69
N ASP A 308 19.78 1.29 9.89
CA ASP A 308 18.97 0.11 10.16
C ASP A 308 17.65 0.08 9.39
N PRO A 309 16.79 1.13 9.40
CA PRO A 309 15.59 1.16 8.56
C PRO A 309 15.93 1.07 7.07
N ARG A 310 17.00 1.72 6.59
CA ARG A 310 17.45 1.61 5.20
C ARG A 310 17.80 0.18 4.83
N ASN A 311 18.62 -0.50 5.62
CA ASN A 311 19.05 -1.88 5.40
C ASN A 311 17.87 -2.86 5.42
N ASP A 312 16.88 -2.61 6.29
CA ASP A 312 15.68 -3.45 6.38
C ASP A 312 14.85 -3.35 5.09
N VAL A 313 14.66 -2.14 4.56
CA VAL A 313 13.94 -1.93 3.30
C VAL A 313 14.68 -2.56 2.11
N LEU A 314 15.99 -2.35 1.99
CA LEU A 314 16.81 -2.97 0.94
C LEU A 314 16.64 -4.50 0.91
N LYS A 315 16.57 -5.11 2.08
CA LYS A 315 16.45 -6.57 2.20
C LYS A 315 15.03 -7.07 1.94
N ARG A 316 13.99 -6.34 2.38
CA ARG A 316 12.62 -6.87 2.52
C ARG A 316 11.61 -6.23 1.59
N PHE A 317 11.87 -5.01 1.11
CA PHE A 317 10.86 -4.20 0.43
C PHE A 317 11.39 -3.55 -0.87
N SER A 318 12.40 -4.15 -1.51
CA SER A 318 12.82 -3.72 -2.83
C SER A 318 11.84 -4.21 -3.91
N VAL A 319 11.74 -3.47 -5.01
CA VAL A 319 10.87 -3.84 -6.14
C VAL A 319 11.36 -5.12 -6.82
N GLU A 320 12.67 -5.37 -6.84
CA GLU A 320 13.28 -6.58 -7.39
C GLU A 320 12.82 -7.82 -6.63
N ARG A 321 12.88 -7.77 -5.27
CA ARG A 321 12.40 -8.86 -4.41
C ARG A 321 10.90 -9.12 -4.66
N MET A 322 10.07 -8.08 -4.72
CA MET A 322 8.65 -8.22 -5.03
C MET A 322 8.44 -8.94 -6.37
N ALA A 323 9.16 -8.53 -7.41
CA ALA A 323 9.07 -9.16 -8.74
C ALA A 323 9.54 -10.62 -8.73
N GLU A 324 10.63 -10.94 -8.02
CA GLU A 324 11.12 -12.32 -7.88
C GLU A 324 10.10 -13.23 -7.19
N GLU A 325 9.45 -12.76 -6.14
CA GLU A 325 8.40 -13.52 -5.43
C GLU A 325 7.19 -13.78 -6.34
N TYR A 326 6.73 -12.77 -7.09
CA TYR A 326 5.67 -12.96 -8.07
C TYR A 326 6.08 -13.92 -9.19
N LEU A 327 7.31 -13.84 -9.71
CA LEU A 327 7.80 -14.77 -10.71
C LEU A 327 7.85 -16.21 -10.19
N GLY A 328 8.27 -16.41 -8.95
CA GLY A 328 8.20 -17.70 -8.27
C GLY A 328 6.79 -18.26 -8.21
N LEU A 329 5.82 -17.41 -7.82
CA LEU A 329 4.40 -17.78 -7.79
C LEU A 329 3.87 -18.13 -9.18
N TYR A 330 4.14 -17.31 -10.21
CA TYR A 330 3.67 -17.57 -11.58
C TYR A 330 4.21 -18.89 -12.12
N ARG A 331 5.50 -19.17 -11.92
CA ARG A 331 6.11 -20.46 -12.32
C ARG A 331 5.45 -21.64 -11.63
N SER A 332 5.16 -21.53 -10.35
CA SER A 332 4.46 -22.55 -9.58
C SER A 332 3.05 -22.81 -10.13
N ILE A 333 2.28 -21.78 -10.42
CA ILE A 333 0.93 -21.87 -10.98
C ILE A 333 0.98 -22.54 -12.37
N LEU A 334 1.87 -22.08 -13.25
CA LEU A 334 1.96 -22.59 -14.62
C LEU A 334 2.50 -24.02 -14.72
N SER A 335 3.31 -24.47 -13.74
CA SER A 335 3.78 -25.85 -13.66
C SER A 335 2.76 -26.83 -13.08
N GLY A 336 1.61 -26.34 -12.60
CA GLY A 336 0.61 -27.16 -11.90
C GLY A 336 1.08 -27.69 -10.54
N ALA A 337 2.19 -27.15 -10.00
CA ALA A 337 2.67 -27.50 -8.67
C ALA A 337 1.73 -26.86 -7.62
N SER A 338 0.84 -27.66 -7.06
CA SER A 338 -0.01 -27.24 -5.93
C SER A 338 0.88 -26.85 -4.76
N GLN A 339 0.89 -25.57 -4.39
CA GLN A 339 1.46 -25.13 -3.11
C GLN A 339 0.46 -25.55 -2.03
N SER A 340 0.71 -26.71 -1.41
CA SER A 340 0.06 -27.04 -0.14
C SER A 340 0.45 -25.98 0.88
N ASP A 341 -0.57 -25.35 1.45
CA ASP A 341 -0.54 -24.35 2.51
C ASP A 341 0.63 -24.58 3.51
N LYS A 342 1.73 -23.88 3.36
CA LYS A 342 2.73 -23.77 4.42
C LYS A 342 2.20 -22.72 5.39
N ARG A 343 1.29 -23.13 6.28
CA ARG A 343 0.98 -22.36 7.48
C ARG A 343 2.27 -22.13 8.23
N ALA A 344 2.72 -20.89 8.29
CA ALA A 344 3.71 -20.52 9.29
C ALA A 344 3.15 -20.87 10.68
N PRO A 345 3.93 -21.44 11.58
CA PRO A 345 3.44 -21.75 12.92
C PRO A 345 3.03 -20.45 13.59
N ALA A 346 1.78 -20.42 14.06
CA ALA A 346 1.26 -19.35 14.88
C ALA A 346 2.24 -19.05 16.01
N SER A 347 2.74 -17.82 16.10
CA SER A 347 3.56 -17.38 17.21
C SER A 347 2.74 -17.48 18.48
N LEU A 348 3.23 -18.28 19.43
CA LEU A 348 2.75 -18.44 20.80
C LEU A 348 2.95 -17.12 21.59
N PHE A 349 2.06 -16.17 21.42
CA PHE A 349 1.79 -15.16 22.44
C PHE A 349 0.28 -14.94 22.46
N GLY A 350 -0.36 -15.72 23.32
CA GLY A 350 -1.77 -15.55 23.67
C GLY A 350 -1.95 -14.26 24.47
N VAL A 351 -2.77 -13.37 23.94
CA VAL A 351 -3.54 -12.44 24.74
C VAL A 351 -4.99 -12.60 24.31
N ASP A 352 -5.74 -13.28 25.16
CA ASP A 352 -7.19 -13.40 25.08
C ASP A 352 -7.82 -12.03 25.37
N GLN A 353 -8.45 -11.42 24.38
CA GLN A 353 -9.36 -10.30 24.57
C GLN A 353 -10.54 -10.42 23.63
N ARG A 354 -11.55 -11.17 24.07
CA ARG A 354 -12.93 -11.01 23.59
C ARG A 354 -13.55 -9.81 24.32
N ALA A 355 -13.61 -8.67 23.65
CA ALA A 355 -14.55 -7.60 24.01
C ALA A 355 -15.31 -7.20 22.73
N GLN A 356 -16.58 -7.54 22.71
CA GLN A 356 -17.52 -7.08 21.68
C GLN A 356 -17.77 -5.58 21.87
N PRO A 357 -17.83 -4.76 20.81
CA PRO A 357 -18.40 -3.42 20.90
C PRO A 357 -19.92 -3.49 20.87
N ALA A 358 -20.53 -2.79 21.82
CA ALA A 358 -21.97 -2.61 21.92
C ALA A 358 -22.53 -1.81 20.73
N HIS A 359 -23.63 -2.30 20.18
CA HIS A 359 -24.49 -1.57 19.24
C HIS A 359 -25.06 -0.31 19.89
N LEU A 360 -24.88 0.84 19.25
CA LEU A 360 -25.68 2.03 19.49
C LEU A 360 -26.84 2.06 18.48
N PRO A 361 -28.05 2.38 18.91
CA PRO A 361 -29.23 2.38 18.03
C PRO A 361 -29.28 3.63 17.16
N THR A 362 -29.61 3.44 15.89
CA THR A 362 -30.06 4.47 14.96
C THR A 362 -31.42 5.01 15.41
N THR A 363 -31.53 6.31 15.62
CA THR A 363 -32.82 7.02 15.63
C THR A 363 -32.77 8.18 14.64
N ALA A 364 -33.78 8.09 13.73
CA ALA A 364 -34.44 9.11 12.89
C ALA A 364 -33.58 10.24 12.30
#